data_edd1a36f1bbf86763e6ca3bc0bde9008
#
_entry.id   edd1a36f1bbf86763e6ca3bc0bde9008
#
_cell.length_a   1.000
_cell.length_b   1.000
_cell.length_c   1.000
_cell.angle_alpha   90.00
_cell.angle_beta   90.00
_cell.angle_gamma   90.00
#
_symmetry.space_group_name_H-M   'P 1'
#
loop_
_entity.id
_entity.type
_entity.pdbx_description
1 polymer ?
#
loop_
_entity_poly.entity_id
_entity_poly.type
_entity_poly.pdbx_seq_one_letter_code
_entity_poly.pdbx_strand_id
1 'polypeptide(L)'
;MRHIAAALTALSVIFAAGSVSAAADEAKGKRVFNKCRACHSVAVGVSKIGPSLNGIIGRTAGSWKKKNDKLFPFSSAMKKAGKGNKPLVWNAKTLKNFLKAPKKFVPGNRMSFPGLRKEADRDNLFAFLAKATK
;
A
#
# COMPACT_ATOMS: atom_id res chain seq x y z
N MET A 1 -67.89 -15.58 -30.69
CA MET A 1 -66.95 -14.48 -30.69
C MET A 1 -66.01 -14.67 -29.55
N ARG A 2 -64.72 -15.01 -29.83
CA ARG A 2 -63.72 -15.37 -28.84
C ARG A 2 -62.68 -14.27 -28.76
N HIS A 3 -62.67 -13.53 -27.67
CA HIS A 3 -61.67 -12.46 -27.42
C HIS A 3 -60.39 -13.11 -26.85
N ILE A 4 -59.31 -13.06 -27.63
CA ILE A 4 -57.97 -13.47 -27.19
C ILE A 4 -57.30 -12.22 -26.62
N ALA A 5 -57.12 -12.18 -25.31
CA ALA A 5 -56.33 -11.14 -24.65
C ALA A 5 -54.84 -11.54 -24.69
N ALA A 6 -54.03 -10.76 -25.43
CA ALA A 6 -52.58 -10.90 -25.45
C ALA A 6 -51.97 -10.17 -24.25
N ALA A 7 -51.40 -10.93 -23.33
CA ALA A 7 -50.64 -10.37 -22.20
C ALA A 7 -49.20 -10.08 -22.66
N LEU A 8 -48.82 -8.79 -22.73
CA LEU A 8 -47.46 -8.34 -22.95
C LEU A 8 -46.71 -8.36 -21.61
N THR A 9 -45.86 -9.34 -21.42
CA THR A 9 -44.91 -9.39 -20.31
C THR A 9 -43.70 -8.53 -20.63
N ALA A 10 -43.58 -7.36 -20.01
CA ALA A 10 -42.39 -6.53 -20.11
C ALA A 10 -41.26 -7.13 -19.27
N LEU A 11 -40.21 -7.61 -19.91
CA LEU A 11 -39.00 -8.12 -19.30
C LEU A 11 -38.10 -6.92 -18.90
N SER A 12 -38.14 -6.52 -17.64
CA SER A 12 -37.24 -5.46 -17.11
C SER A 12 -35.84 -6.02 -16.91
N VAL A 13 -34.92 -5.66 -17.78
CA VAL A 13 -33.49 -5.95 -17.63
C VAL A 13 -32.90 -4.95 -16.61
N ILE A 14 -32.64 -5.42 -15.40
CA ILE A 14 -31.92 -4.65 -14.38
C ILE A 14 -30.44 -4.68 -14.70
N PHE A 15 -29.91 -3.59 -15.27
CA PHE A 15 -28.46 -3.39 -15.38
C PHE A 15 -27.89 -3.14 -13.97
N ALA A 16 -27.31 -4.17 -13.38
CA ALA A 16 -26.46 -4.00 -12.19
C ALA A 16 -25.18 -3.27 -12.64
N ALA A 17 -25.09 -1.96 -12.35
CA ALA A 17 -23.86 -1.19 -12.51
C ALA A 17 -22.85 -1.71 -11.48
N GLY A 18 -22.11 -2.75 -11.86
CA GLY A 18 -20.95 -3.21 -11.10
C GLY A 18 -19.93 -2.09 -11.05
N SER A 19 -19.61 -1.58 -9.85
CA SER A 19 -18.51 -0.65 -9.65
C SER A 19 -17.22 -1.33 -10.06
N VAL A 20 -16.70 -0.99 -11.24
CA VAL A 20 -15.39 -1.42 -11.69
C VAL A 20 -14.37 -0.71 -10.81
N SER A 21 -13.90 -1.38 -9.78
CA SER A 21 -12.72 -0.93 -9.04
C SER A 21 -11.56 -0.91 -10.03
N ALA A 22 -11.04 0.26 -10.33
CA ALA A 22 -9.90 0.39 -11.22
C ALA A 22 -8.74 -0.42 -10.64
N ALA A 23 -8.23 -1.39 -11.40
CA ALA A 23 -7.08 -2.19 -11.00
C ALA A 23 -5.89 -1.26 -10.69
N ALA A 24 -5.15 -1.59 -9.62
CA ALA A 24 -3.97 -0.83 -9.22
C ALA A 24 -2.93 -0.84 -10.36
N ASP A 25 -2.41 0.34 -10.70
CA ASP A 25 -1.53 0.59 -11.85
C ASP A 25 -0.09 0.81 -11.37
N GLU A 26 0.79 -0.10 -11.74
CA GLU A 26 2.21 -0.06 -11.39
C GLU A 26 2.93 1.17 -11.97
N ALA A 27 2.64 1.57 -13.21
CA ALA A 27 3.26 2.73 -13.84
C ALA A 27 2.85 4.03 -13.13
N LYS A 28 1.59 4.12 -12.68
CA LYS A 28 1.15 5.20 -11.80
C LYS A 28 1.83 5.11 -10.43
N GLY A 29 1.98 3.90 -9.89
CA GLY A 29 2.70 3.66 -8.63
C GLY A 29 4.15 4.14 -8.69
N LYS A 30 4.86 3.89 -9.79
CA LYS A 30 6.22 4.41 -10.01
C LYS A 30 6.24 5.95 -10.00
N ARG A 31 5.23 6.61 -10.58
CA ARG A 31 5.12 8.08 -10.48
C ARG A 31 4.87 8.55 -9.05
N VAL A 32 4.01 7.86 -8.30
CA VAL A 32 3.77 8.16 -6.88
C VAL A 32 5.05 7.97 -6.07
N PHE A 33 5.86 6.94 -6.36
CA PHE A 33 7.14 6.67 -5.70
C PHE A 33 8.15 7.82 -5.82
N ASN A 34 8.02 8.70 -6.80
CA ASN A 34 8.85 9.91 -6.89
C ASN A 34 8.81 10.76 -5.61
N LYS A 35 7.72 10.72 -4.85
CA LYS A 35 7.59 11.39 -3.54
C LYS A 35 8.41 10.71 -2.44
N CYS A 36 8.88 9.50 -2.66
CA CYS A 36 9.58 8.66 -1.69
C CYS A 36 11.08 8.55 -2.00
N ARG A 37 11.47 8.68 -3.28
CA ARG A 37 12.82 8.35 -3.77
C ARG A 37 13.94 9.25 -3.22
N ALA A 38 13.61 10.43 -2.71
CA ALA A 38 14.59 11.29 -2.04
C ALA A 38 15.16 10.61 -0.78
N CYS A 39 14.30 9.88 -0.06
CA CYS A 39 14.66 9.23 1.20
C CYS A 39 14.77 7.71 1.09
N HIS A 40 14.16 7.06 0.10
CA HIS A 40 14.12 5.60 -0.04
C HIS A 40 14.64 5.14 -1.41
N SER A 41 15.11 3.89 -1.45
CA SER A 41 15.45 3.16 -2.68
C SER A 41 14.68 1.84 -2.71
N VAL A 42 14.39 1.34 -3.89
CA VAL A 42 13.90 -0.04 -4.13
C VAL A 42 15.03 -0.98 -4.56
N ALA A 43 16.23 -0.47 -4.75
CA ALA A 43 17.39 -1.29 -5.07
C ALA A 43 17.81 -2.14 -3.85
N VAL A 44 18.30 -3.35 -4.13
CA VAL A 44 18.74 -4.33 -3.11
C VAL A 44 19.82 -3.72 -2.22
N GLY A 45 19.58 -3.70 -0.92
CA GLY A 45 20.56 -3.29 0.09
C GLY A 45 20.93 -1.79 0.08
N VAL A 46 20.24 -0.97 -0.74
CA VAL A 46 20.51 0.47 -0.81
C VAL A 46 19.60 1.24 0.15
N SER A 47 20.17 1.80 1.21
CA SER A 47 19.50 2.78 2.09
C SER A 47 19.98 4.20 1.77
N LYS A 48 19.10 5.15 2.06
CA LYS A 48 19.39 6.59 2.03
C LYS A 48 19.11 7.16 3.43
N ILE A 49 18.42 8.28 3.52
CA ILE A 49 17.91 8.84 4.79
C ILE A 49 16.94 7.84 5.44
N GLY A 50 16.12 7.17 4.63
CA GLY A 50 15.25 6.05 5.03
C GLY A 50 15.83 4.68 4.67
N PRO A 51 15.26 3.60 5.21
CA PRO A 51 15.65 2.24 4.88
C PRO A 51 15.31 1.90 3.43
N SER A 52 16.00 0.89 2.86
CA SER A 52 15.60 0.32 1.58
C SER A 52 14.18 -0.24 1.64
N LEU A 53 13.40 0.02 0.62
CA LEU A 53 12.07 -0.58 0.44
C LEU A 53 12.10 -1.88 -0.36
N ASN A 54 13.28 -2.32 -0.83
CA ASN A 54 13.41 -3.65 -1.43
C ASN A 54 12.97 -4.72 -0.43
N GLY A 55 12.10 -5.63 -0.84
CA GLY A 55 11.52 -6.65 0.03
C GLY A 55 10.68 -6.11 1.18
N ILE A 56 10.05 -4.93 1.02
CA ILE A 56 9.21 -4.34 2.09
C ILE A 56 7.97 -5.18 2.39
N ILE A 57 7.38 -5.81 1.37
CA ILE A 57 6.18 -6.63 1.54
C ILE A 57 6.53 -7.89 2.32
N GLY A 58 5.80 -8.14 3.41
CA GLY A 58 6.06 -9.25 4.35
C GLY A 58 7.12 -8.94 5.42
N ARG A 59 7.80 -7.79 5.33
CA ARG A 59 8.82 -7.40 6.31
C ARG A 59 8.18 -6.90 7.61
N THR A 60 8.75 -7.29 8.72
CA THR A 60 8.40 -6.75 10.05
C THR A 60 8.89 -5.30 10.17
N ALA A 61 8.09 -4.43 10.79
CA ALA A 61 8.47 -3.05 11.03
C ALA A 61 9.76 -2.96 11.87
N GLY A 62 10.65 -2.04 11.52
CA GLY A 62 11.88 -1.80 12.25
C GLY A 62 12.92 -2.92 12.17
N SER A 63 12.79 -3.89 11.24
CA SER A 63 13.68 -5.07 11.17
C SER A 63 14.71 -5.04 10.05
N TRP A 64 14.64 -4.07 9.13
CA TRP A 64 15.56 -4.08 7.98
C TRP A 64 17.01 -3.84 8.38
N LYS A 65 17.90 -4.68 7.85
CA LYS A 65 19.34 -4.59 8.05
C LYS A 65 20.05 -4.10 6.79
N LYS A 66 21.15 -3.37 6.97
CA LYS A 66 22.07 -2.98 5.91
C LYS A 66 22.88 -4.19 5.43
N LYS A 67 23.62 -4.04 4.32
CA LYS A 67 24.51 -5.08 3.78
C LYS A 67 25.53 -5.65 4.78
N ASN A 68 25.91 -4.89 5.80
CA ASN A 68 26.84 -5.29 6.86
C ASN A 68 26.12 -5.86 8.10
N ASP A 69 24.91 -6.40 7.94
CA ASP A 69 24.05 -6.95 9.00
C ASP A 69 23.65 -5.99 10.14
N LYS A 70 24.11 -4.74 10.08
CA LYS A 70 23.71 -3.74 11.07
C LYS A 70 22.27 -3.30 10.83
N LEU A 71 21.48 -3.32 11.89
CA LEU A 71 20.11 -2.82 11.86
C LEU A 71 20.12 -1.34 11.42
N PHE A 72 19.21 -0.99 10.51
CA PHE A 72 19.00 0.42 10.16
C PHE A 72 18.58 1.19 11.42
N PRO A 73 19.03 2.45 11.63
CA PRO A 73 18.74 3.22 12.84
C PRO A 73 17.28 3.71 12.89
N PHE A 74 16.35 2.78 12.97
CA PHE A 74 14.93 3.09 13.14
C PHE A 74 14.66 3.86 14.44
N SER A 75 13.55 4.63 14.45
CA SER A 75 13.02 5.18 15.70
C SER A 75 12.66 4.07 16.70
N SER A 76 12.67 4.39 17.98
CA SER A 76 12.21 3.45 19.03
C SER A 76 10.77 3.02 18.78
N ALA A 77 9.90 3.93 18.33
CA ALA A 77 8.51 3.64 17.98
C ALA A 77 8.40 2.59 16.85
N MET A 78 9.19 2.74 15.78
CA MET A 78 9.18 1.79 14.66
C MET A 78 9.72 0.41 15.08
N LYS A 79 10.77 0.37 15.89
CA LYS A 79 11.29 -0.88 16.45
C LYS A 79 10.29 -1.56 17.39
N LYS A 80 9.59 -0.78 18.23
CA LYS A 80 8.55 -1.29 19.13
C LYS A 80 7.37 -1.85 18.36
N ALA A 81 6.94 -1.18 17.27
CA ALA A 81 5.85 -1.65 16.43
C ALA A 81 6.11 -3.06 15.83
N GLY A 82 7.36 -3.41 15.56
CA GLY A 82 7.75 -4.73 15.05
C GLY A 82 7.99 -5.79 16.13
N LYS A 83 7.69 -5.51 17.40
CA LYS A 83 7.89 -6.44 18.52
C LYS A 83 6.57 -6.88 19.15
N GLY A 84 6.66 -7.86 20.08
CA GLY A 84 5.51 -8.35 20.84
C GLY A 84 4.74 -9.47 20.13
N ASN A 85 3.60 -9.85 20.70
CA ASN A 85 2.79 -11.00 20.24
C ASN A 85 2.06 -10.76 18.91
N LYS A 86 1.93 -9.48 18.50
CA LYS A 86 1.29 -9.06 17.24
C LYS A 86 2.18 -8.02 16.55
N PRO A 87 3.35 -8.43 16.02
CA PRO A 87 4.26 -7.50 15.38
C PRO A 87 3.63 -6.88 14.12
N LEU A 88 3.89 -5.60 13.88
CA LEU A 88 3.49 -4.95 12.66
C LEU A 88 4.30 -5.52 11.47
N VAL A 89 3.60 -6.16 10.55
CA VAL A 89 4.15 -6.64 9.28
C VAL A 89 3.58 -5.81 8.14
N TRP A 90 4.44 -5.42 7.21
CA TRP A 90 4.06 -4.62 6.05
C TRP A 90 3.37 -5.50 4.98
N ASN A 91 2.06 -5.46 4.95
CA ASN A 91 1.22 -6.07 3.92
C ASN A 91 0.36 -4.98 3.26
N ALA A 92 -0.51 -5.36 2.33
CA ALA A 92 -1.35 -4.40 1.62
C ALA A 92 -2.14 -3.49 2.57
N LYS A 93 -2.76 -4.05 3.60
CA LYS A 93 -3.59 -3.29 4.55
C LYS A 93 -2.74 -2.37 5.42
N THR A 94 -1.71 -2.91 6.06
CA THR A 94 -0.89 -2.15 7.03
C THR A 94 -0.06 -1.07 6.36
N LEU A 95 0.53 -1.37 5.19
CA LEU A 95 1.33 -0.41 4.44
C LEU A 95 0.47 0.73 3.89
N LYS A 96 -0.71 0.44 3.31
CA LYS A 96 -1.63 1.48 2.84
C LYS A 96 -2.15 2.36 3.98
N ASN A 97 -2.44 1.78 5.14
CA ASN A 97 -2.86 2.54 6.32
C ASN A 97 -1.73 3.43 6.86
N PHE A 98 -0.50 2.90 6.94
CA PHE A 98 0.68 3.70 7.30
C PHE A 98 0.90 4.86 6.32
N LEU A 99 0.83 4.58 5.01
CA LEU A 99 1.02 5.60 3.98
C LEU A 99 -0.09 6.66 3.96
N LYS A 100 -1.28 6.36 4.46
CA LYS A 100 -2.36 7.35 4.61
C LYS A 100 -2.00 8.45 5.62
N ALA A 101 -1.43 8.08 6.75
CA ALA A 101 -1.06 9.00 7.83
C ALA A 101 0.05 8.39 8.72
N PRO A 102 1.33 8.44 8.29
CA PRO A 102 2.43 7.75 8.98
C PRO A 102 2.56 8.10 10.46
N LYS A 103 2.44 9.39 10.80
CA LYS A 103 2.54 9.87 12.19
C LYS A 103 1.41 9.41 13.10
N LYS A 104 0.21 9.17 12.52
CA LYS A 104 -0.94 8.64 13.27
C LYS A 104 -0.84 7.12 13.41
N PHE A 105 -0.37 6.43 12.39
CA PHE A 105 -0.31 4.96 12.37
C PHE A 105 0.82 4.41 13.26
N VAL A 106 2.01 5.02 13.23
CA VAL A 106 3.13 4.73 14.15
C VAL A 106 3.56 6.05 14.80
N PRO A 107 2.93 6.48 15.89
CA PRO A 107 3.34 7.69 16.61
C PRO A 107 4.79 7.61 17.06
N GLY A 108 5.57 8.67 16.85
CA GLY A 108 7.00 8.69 17.17
C GLY A 108 7.92 8.10 16.09
N ASN A 109 7.40 7.68 14.92
CA ASN A 109 8.27 7.40 13.78
C ASN A 109 8.95 8.69 13.28
N ARG A 110 10.15 8.55 12.69
CA ARG A 110 10.97 9.69 12.21
C ARG A 110 10.75 10.05 10.75
N MET A 111 9.88 9.36 10.03
CA MET A 111 9.58 9.66 8.63
C MET A 111 8.84 10.99 8.52
N SER A 112 9.47 11.99 7.90
CA SER A 112 8.88 13.31 7.66
C SER A 112 8.07 13.31 6.37
N PHE A 113 6.93 12.64 6.39
CA PHE A 113 6.03 12.51 5.26
C PHE A 113 4.58 12.69 5.72
N PRO A 114 3.81 13.61 5.08
CA PRO A 114 2.44 13.90 5.53
C PRO A 114 1.43 12.78 5.21
N GLY A 115 1.77 11.91 4.29
CA GLY A 115 0.92 10.82 3.84
C GLY A 115 0.33 11.02 2.44
N LEU A 116 -0.24 9.96 1.90
CA LEU A 116 -0.96 9.92 0.63
C LEU A 116 -2.47 9.90 0.91
N ARG A 117 -3.16 11.01 0.69
CA ARG A 117 -4.61 11.12 0.96
C ARG A 117 -5.43 10.26 0.02
N LYS A 118 -5.11 10.25 -1.29
CA LYS A 118 -5.83 9.50 -2.31
C LYS A 118 -5.59 8.00 -2.14
N GLU A 119 -6.66 7.24 -2.07
CA GLU A 119 -6.59 5.78 -1.97
C GLU A 119 -5.93 5.15 -3.19
N ALA A 120 -6.32 5.62 -4.39
CA ALA A 120 -5.73 5.17 -5.64
C ALA A 120 -4.20 5.33 -5.70
N ASP A 121 -3.65 6.42 -5.11
CA ASP A 121 -2.19 6.61 -5.04
C ASP A 121 -1.55 5.54 -4.14
N ARG A 122 -2.20 5.17 -3.02
CA ARG A 122 -1.70 4.12 -2.12
C ARG A 122 -1.77 2.74 -2.76
N ASP A 123 -2.85 2.45 -3.50
CA ASP A 123 -3.02 1.19 -4.22
C ASP A 123 -1.99 1.06 -5.34
N ASN A 124 -1.82 2.09 -6.14
CA ASN A 124 -0.83 2.13 -7.22
C ASN A 124 0.59 2.01 -6.68
N LEU A 125 0.93 2.72 -5.59
CA LEU A 125 2.24 2.62 -4.96
C LEU A 125 2.49 1.21 -4.40
N PHE A 126 1.48 0.58 -3.79
CA PHE A 126 1.60 -0.79 -3.33
C PHE A 126 1.89 -1.76 -4.48
N ALA A 127 1.16 -1.64 -5.60
CA ALA A 127 1.38 -2.48 -6.78
C ALA A 127 2.81 -2.33 -7.32
N PHE A 128 3.30 -1.09 -7.42
CA PHE A 128 4.69 -0.82 -7.81
C PHE A 128 5.70 -1.47 -6.84
N LEU A 129 5.55 -1.26 -5.53
CA LEU A 129 6.48 -1.82 -4.53
C LEU A 129 6.44 -3.35 -4.54
N ALA A 130 5.27 -3.96 -4.66
CA ALA A 130 5.14 -5.42 -4.70
C ALA A 130 5.88 -6.05 -5.88
N LYS A 131 6.01 -5.35 -7.01
CA LYS A 131 6.74 -5.83 -8.19
C LYS A 131 8.22 -5.42 -8.16
N ALA A 132 8.52 -4.18 -7.82
CA ALA A 132 9.88 -3.65 -7.84
C ALA A 132 10.79 -4.25 -6.75
N THR A 133 10.21 -4.99 -5.78
CA THR A 133 10.92 -5.49 -4.60
C THR A 133 10.90 -7.01 -4.46
N LYS A 134 10.57 -7.71 -5.56
CA LYS A 134 10.68 -9.18 -5.67
C LYS A 134 12.10 -9.62 -5.93
#